data_ab6a3153f43fae6ab5f234f7486eecad
#
_entry.id   ab6a3153f43fae6ab5f234f7486eecad
#
_cell.length_a   1.000
_cell.length_b   1.000
_cell.length_c   1.000
_cell.angle_alpha   90.00
_cell.angle_beta   90.00
_cell.angle_gamma   90.00
#
_symmetry.space_group_name_H-M   'P 1'
#
loop_
_entity.id
_entity.type
_entity.pdbx_description
1 polymer ?
#
loop_
_entity_poly.entity_id
_entity_poly.type
_entity_poly.pdbx_seq_one_letter_code
_entity_poly.pdbx_strand_id
1 'polypeptide(L)'
;FTIDLNNIWAKNKHFDSSKHTILLNSHLDTVKPNKGYTKDPFYPHSENGKLYGLGSNDAGGALVTLLGTFLHFHNEKDLPFNLVFAASAEEEISGKNGMEFLFSRLPKIDFAIVGEPTLLDIAIAEKGLMVLDCKSIGKSAHAARNEGVNAIYEAINDINWFSSYVFPKQS
;
A
#
# COMPACT_ATOMS: atom_id res chain seq x y z
N PHE A 1 2.84 21.08 -9.40
CA PHE A 1 3.16 19.78 -8.77
C PHE A 1 4.65 19.67 -8.49
N THR A 2 5.00 18.85 -7.55
CA THR A 2 6.37 18.49 -7.16
C THR A 2 6.58 17.00 -7.36
N ILE A 3 7.75 16.62 -7.83
CA ILE A 3 8.19 15.22 -7.92
C ILE A 3 9.33 15.04 -6.92
N ASP A 4 9.15 14.12 -5.99
CA ASP A 4 10.14 13.76 -4.98
C ASP A 4 10.39 12.26 -5.05
N LEU A 5 11.56 11.85 -5.57
CA LEU A 5 11.85 10.47 -5.98
C LEU A 5 10.80 9.98 -6.99
N ASN A 6 10.04 8.93 -6.64
CA ASN A 6 8.98 8.39 -7.46
C ASN A 6 7.57 8.85 -7.01
N ASN A 7 7.50 9.81 -6.09
CA ASN A 7 6.23 10.35 -5.60
C ASN A 7 5.88 11.65 -6.31
N ILE A 8 4.59 11.92 -6.47
CA ILE A 8 4.08 13.17 -7.07
C ILE A 8 3.09 13.78 -6.09
N TRP A 9 3.21 15.08 -5.83
CA TRP A 9 2.26 15.77 -4.99
C TRP A 9 2.02 17.21 -5.41
N ALA A 10 0.90 17.77 -4.98
CA ALA A 10 0.53 19.16 -5.27
C ALA A 10 -0.35 19.74 -4.16
N LYS A 11 -0.33 21.06 -4.04
CA LYS A 11 -1.25 21.84 -3.20
C LYS A 11 -2.30 22.51 -4.07
N ASN A 12 -3.49 22.77 -3.52
CA ASN A 12 -4.45 23.62 -4.16
C ASN A 12 -3.88 25.06 -4.36
N LYS A 13 -4.37 25.75 -5.37
CA LYS A 13 -3.83 27.05 -5.81
C LYS A 13 -3.85 28.13 -4.73
N HIS A 14 -4.88 28.17 -3.91
CA HIS A 14 -5.07 29.14 -2.85
C HIS A 14 -4.79 28.54 -1.45
N PHE A 15 -3.68 27.79 -1.36
CA PHE A 15 -3.23 27.21 -0.10
C PHE A 15 -2.93 28.29 0.93
N ASP A 16 -3.52 28.18 2.12
CA ASP A 16 -3.38 29.10 3.24
C ASP A 16 -2.93 28.34 4.49
N SER A 17 -1.74 28.62 4.98
CA SER A 17 -1.15 27.92 6.14
C SER A 17 -1.93 28.06 7.46
N SER A 18 -2.89 28.97 7.53
CA SER A 18 -3.77 29.15 8.67
C SER A 18 -4.96 28.18 8.70
N LYS A 19 -5.26 27.53 7.55
CA LYS A 19 -6.38 26.59 7.40
C LYS A 19 -5.93 25.15 7.66
N HIS A 20 -6.87 24.31 8.09
CA HIS A 20 -6.68 22.86 8.15
C HIS A 20 -6.37 22.29 6.77
N THR A 21 -5.55 21.25 6.72
CA THR A 21 -5.14 20.62 5.46
C THR A 21 -5.61 19.17 5.39
N ILE A 22 -6.30 18.86 4.30
CA ILE A 22 -6.74 17.51 3.96
C ILE A 22 -5.78 16.95 2.91
N LEU A 23 -5.21 15.78 3.19
CA LEU A 23 -4.43 14.99 2.23
C LEU A 23 -5.36 14.02 1.49
N LEU A 24 -5.29 14.03 0.18
CA LEU A 24 -5.86 13.03 -0.71
C LEU A 24 -4.70 12.17 -1.24
N ASN A 25 -4.58 10.96 -0.73
CA ASN A 25 -3.47 10.07 -1.08
C ASN A 25 -3.96 8.73 -1.63
N SER A 26 -3.24 8.20 -2.61
CA SER A 26 -3.29 6.80 -3.02
C SER A 26 -1.95 6.44 -3.66
N HIS A 27 -1.65 5.15 -3.79
CA HIS A 27 -0.40 4.72 -4.40
C HIS A 27 -0.49 4.59 -5.92
N LEU A 28 0.67 4.68 -6.58
CA LEU A 28 0.79 4.59 -8.04
C LEU A 28 1.57 3.36 -8.50
N ASP A 29 2.23 2.68 -7.59
CA ASP A 29 2.93 1.43 -7.87
C ASP A 29 1.98 0.23 -7.87
N THR A 30 2.46 -0.89 -8.36
CA THR A 30 1.70 -2.13 -8.49
C THR A 30 2.58 -3.34 -8.15
N VAL A 31 1.95 -4.42 -7.73
CA VAL A 31 2.61 -5.73 -7.65
C VAL A 31 3.03 -6.22 -9.04
N LYS A 32 3.89 -7.23 -9.10
CA LYS A 32 4.19 -7.92 -10.37
C LYS A 32 2.99 -8.75 -10.82
N PRO A 33 2.69 -8.82 -12.14
CA PRO A 33 1.60 -9.64 -12.62
C PRO A 33 1.84 -11.12 -12.32
N ASN A 34 0.80 -11.82 -11.88
CA ASN A 34 0.85 -13.26 -11.65
C ASN A 34 0.42 -14.05 -12.90
N LYS A 35 0.60 -15.38 -12.87
CA LYS A 35 0.26 -16.26 -14.00
C LYS A 35 -1.26 -16.45 -14.24
N GLY A 36 -2.11 -15.93 -13.37
CA GLY A 36 -3.57 -16.02 -13.48
C GLY A 36 -4.23 -14.97 -14.37
N TYR A 37 -3.45 -14.02 -14.91
CA TYR A 37 -3.99 -13.01 -15.81
C TYR A 37 -4.48 -13.66 -17.12
N THR A 38 -5.72 -13.40 -17.49
CA THR A 38 -6.34 -13.87 -18.74
C THR A 38 -6.27 -12.85 -19.87
N LYS A 39 -5.89 -11.61 -19.54
CA LYS A 39 -5.65 -10.49 -20.47
C LYS A 39 -4.25 -9.96 -20.23
N ASP A 40 -3.67 -9.25 -21.20
CA ASP A 40 -2.36 -8.62 -21.03
C ASP A 40 -2.44 -7.60 -19.87
N PRO A 41 -1.68 -7.78 -18.78
CA PRO A 41 -1.71 -6.88 -17.63
C PRO A 41 -1.21 -5.47 -17.94
N PHE A 42 -0.36 -5.30 -18.96
CA PHE A 42 0.24 -4.03 -19.35
C PHE A 42 -0.49 -3.31 -20.49
N TYR A 43 -1.52 -3.92 -21.05
CA TYR A 43 -2.34 -3.29 -22.07
C TYR A 43 -3.76 -3.01 -21.55
N PRO A 44 -4.16 -1.73 -21.43
CA PRO A 44 -5.48 -1.38 -20.90
C PRO A 44 -6.58 -1.88 -21.85
N HIS A 45 -7.54 -2.62 -21.32
CA HIS A 45 -8.64 -3.18 -22.07
C HIS A 45 -9.98 -2.86 -21.41
N SER A 46 -10.90 -2.25 -22.17
CA SER A 46 -12.25 -1.97 -21.70
C SER A 46 -13.25 -2.93 -22.34
N GLU A 47 -14.02 -3.63 -21.50
CA GLU A 47 -15.05 -4.58 -21.95
C GLU A 47 -16.20 -4.62 -20.95
N ASN A 48 -17.43 -4.55 -21.44
CA ASN A 48 -18.65 -4.63 -20.63
C ASN A 48 -18.67 -3.63 -19.44
N GLY A 49 -18.19 -2.41 -19.65
CA GLY A 49 -18.14 -1.37 -18.64
C GLY A 49 -17.05 -1.57 -17.56
N LYS A 50 -16.13 -2.52 -17.76
CA LYS A 50 -14.99 -2.77 -16.88
C LYS A 50 -13.70 -2.41 -17.59
N LEU A 51 -12.77 -1.80 -16.85
CA LEU A 51 -11.41 -1.52 -17.27
C LEU A 51 -10.48 -2.60 -16.67
N TYR A 52 -9.78 -3.32 -17.53
CA TYR A 52 -8.78 -4.33 -17.16
C TYR A 52 -7.37 -3.77 -17.36
N GLY A 53 -6.49 -4.07 -16.45
CA GLY A 53 -5.08 -3.71 -16.47
C GLY A 53 -4.48 -3.87 -15.08
N LEU A 54 -3.18 -4.12 -15.00
CA LEU A 54 -2.47 -4.17 -13.74
C LEU A 54 -2.59 -2.82 -13.02
N GLY A 55 -3.00 -2.83 -11.74
CA GLY A 55 -3.21 -1.61 -10.96
C GLY A 55 -4.48 -0.81 -11.33
N SER A 56 -5.36 -1.29 -12.24
CA SER A 56 -6.59 -0.56 -12.58
C SER A 56 -7.56 -0.42 -11.40
N ASN A 57 -7.57 -1.40 -10.49
CA ASN A 57 -8.37 -1.39 -9.28
C ASN A 57 -7.53 -1.02 -8.05
N ASP A 58 -6.35 -1.61 -7.92
CA ASP A 58 -5.42 -1.44 -6.82
C ASP A 58 -4.16 -0.69 -7.32
N ALA A 59 -4.02 0.64 -7.09
CA ALA A 59 -5.10 1.50 -6.60
C ALA A 59 -5.45 2.59 -7.63
N GLY A 60 -5.30 2.31 -8.94
CA GLY A 60 -5.51 3.28 -10.03
C GLY A 60 -6.91 3.91 -10.03
N GLY A 61 -7.95 3.14 -9.73
CA GLY A 61 -9.32 3.66 -9.63
C GLY A 61 -9.46 4.71 -8.53
N ALA A 62 -8.95 4.42 -7.35
CA ALA A 62 -8.95 5.33 -6.21
C ALA A 62 -8.06 6.56 -6.49
N LEU A 63 -6.85 6.35 -7.00
CA LEU A 63 -5.90 7.41 -7.33
C LEU A 63 -6.49 8.43 -8.30
N VAL A 64 -7.08 7.96 -9.41
CA VAL A 64 -7.70 8.83 -10.43
C VAL A 64 -8.91 9.58 -9.87
N THR A 65 -9.70 8.93 -9.01
CA THR A 65 -10.87 9.57 -8.37
C THR A 65 -10.42 10.69 -7.43
N LEU A 66 -9.40 10.47 -6.61
CA LEU A 66 -8.84 11.49 -5.72
C LEU A 66 -8.17 12.63 -6.50
N LEU A 67 -7.47 12.31 -7.60
CA LEU A 67 -6.92 13.32 -8.50
C LEU A 67 -8.03 14.16 -9.12
N GLY A 68 -9.10 13.54 -9.61
CA GLY A 68 -10.27 14.25 -10.16
C GLY A 68 -10.91 15.19 -9.14
N THR A 69 -11.05 14.73 -7.89
CA THR A 69 -11.54 15.55 -6.77
C THR A 69 -10.60 16.73 -6.50
N PHE A 70 -9.29 16.48 -6.42
CA PHE A 70 -8.31 17.54 -6.23
C PHE A 70 -8.37 18.60 -7.36
N LEU A 71 -8.42 18.17 -8.63
CA LEU A 71 -8.47 19.06 -9.78
C LEU A 71 -9.75 19.89 -9.79
N HIS A 72 -10.89 19.30 -9.39
CA HIS A 72 -12.17 20.02 -9.29
C HIS A 72 -12.07 21.21 -8.33
N PHE A 73 -11.47 21.00 -7.15
CA PHE A 73 -11.36 22.04 -6.14
C PHE A 73 -10.06 22.88 -6.23
N HIS A 74 -9.13 22.54 -7.10
CA HIS A 74 -7.80 23.17 -7.15
C HIS A 74 -7.83 24.68 -7.25
N ASN A 75 -8.73 25.26 -8.05
CA ASN A 75 -8.83 26.69 -8.31
C ASN A 75 -9.83 27.43 -7.39
N GLU A 76 -10.55 26.71 -6.53
CA GLU A 76 -11.53 27.31 -5.64
C GLU A 76 -10.84 28.21 -4.59
N LYS A 77 -11.34 29.48 -4.50
CA LYS A 77 -10.74 30.49 -3.62
C LYS A 77 -11.21 30.40 -2.18
N ASP A 78 -12.46 30.03 -2.00
CA ASP A 78 -13.15 30.14 -0.70
C ASP A 78 -13.30 28.79 0.01
N LEU A 79 -12.40 27.83 -0.28
CA LEU A 79 -12.37 26.57 0.47
C LEU A 79 -12.07 26.84 1.95
N PRO A 80 -12.84 26.27 2.88
CA PRO A 80 -12.60 26.41 4.32
C PRO A 80 -11.38 25.62 4.80
N PHE A 81 -10.76 24.82 3.94
CA PHE A 81 -9.59 23.98 4.18
C PHE A 81 -8.65 24.00 2.97
N ASN A 82 -7.44 23.53 3.18
CA ASN A 82 -6.51 23.24 2.10
C ASN A 82 -6.67 21.81 1.59
N LEU A 83 -6.29 21.60 0.32
CA LEU A 83 -6.14 20.27 -0.26
C LEU A 83 -4.69 20.05 -0.68
N VAL A 84 -4.17 18.89 -0.31
CA VAL A 84 -2.93 18.32 -0.84
C VAL A 84 -3.29 17.00 -1.51
N PHE A 85 -2.88 16.83 -2.76
CA PHE A 85 -2.94 15.55 -3.45
C PHE A 85 -1.56 14.92 -3.44
N ALA A 86 -1.48 13.63 -3.18
CA ALA A 86 -0.25 12.86 -3.26
C ALA A 86 -0.49 11.49 -3.89
N ALA A 87 0.27 11.19 -4.94
CA ALA A 87 0.43 9.87 -5.52
C ALA A 87 1.75 9.30 -4.98
N SER A 88 1.67 8.37 -4.05
CA SER A 88 2.84 7.77 -3.40
C SER A 88 3.32 6.53 -4.13
N ALA A 89 4.60 6.23 -4.02
CA ALA A 89 5.23 5.02 -4.52
C ALA A 89 5.52 4.05 -3.37
N GLU A 90 5.95 2.83 -3.71
CA GLU A 90 6.44 1.81 -2.79
C GLU A 90 5.44 1.37 -1.70
N GLU A 91 4.14 1.52 -1.94
CA GLU A 91 3.12 1.03 -1.01
C GLU A 91 3.16 -0.50 -0.95
N GLU A 92 3.15 -1.16 -2.11
CA GLU A 92 3.08 -2.61 -2.31
C GLU A 92 4.28 -3.40 -1.71
N ILE A 93 5.33 -2.70 -1.37
CA ILE A 93 6.53 -3.28 -0.75
C ILE A 93 6.84 -2.69 0.63
N SER A 94 5.95 -1.86 1.18
CA SER A 94 6.16 -1.10 2.43
C SER A 94 7.51 -0.37 2.43
N GLY A 95 7.83 0.26 1.29
CA GLY A 95 9.13 0.87 1.03
C GLY A 95 9.31 2.22 1.71
N LYS A 96 10.54 2.54 2.05
CA LYS A 96 10.89 3.79 2.78
C LYS A 96 10.83 5.05 1.91
N ASN A 97 10.87 4.89 0.58
CA ASN A 97 10.89 6.02 -0.35
C ASN A 97 9.47 6.42 -0.81
N GLY A 98 8.43 5.76 -0.31
CA GLY A 98 7.03 6.07 -0.53
C GLY A 98 6.50 7.12 0.45
N MET A 99 5.37 6.85 1.08
CA MET A 99 4.70 7.79 1.98
C MET A 99 5.53 8.14 3.22
N GLU A 100 6.37 7.22 3.75
CA GLU A 100 7.26 7.51 4.88
C GLU A 100 8.20 8.68 4.54
N PHE A 101 8.83 8.65 3.37
CA PHE A 101 9.67 9.73 2.87
C PHE A 101 8.85 11.00 2.56
N LEU A 102 7.77 10.82 1.81
CA LEU A 102 6.96 11.93 1.30
C LEU A 102 6.33 12.74 2.44
N PHE A 103 5.85 12.09 3.49
CA PHE A 103 5.15 12.74 4.60
C PHE A 103 5.99 13.84 5.28
N SER A 104 7.31 13.66 5.31
CA SER A 104 8.23 14.68 5.83
C SER A 104 8.38 15.93 4.94
N ARG A 105 7.92 15.86 3.68
CA ARG A 105 8.00 16.93 2.68
C ARG A 105 6.68 17.67 2.51
N LEU A 106 5.58 17.05 2.93
CA LEU A 106 4.26 17.65 2.86
C LEU A 106 4.10 18.77 3.91
N PRO A 107 3.20 19.74 3.68
CA PRO A 107 2.79 20.66 4.73
C PRO A 107 2.15 19.89 5.89
N LYS A 108 1.91 20.55 7.01
CA LYS A 108 1.17 19.94 8.11
C LYS A 108 -0.17 19.42 7.61
N ILE A 109 -0.43 18.12 7.84
CA ILE A 109 -1.68 17.44 7.49
C ILE A 109 -2.51 17.28 8.78
N ASP A 110 -3.77 17.66 8.72
CA ASP A 110 -4.71 17.52 9.84
C ASP A 110 -5.64 16.31 9.66
N PHE A 111 -5.93 15.94 8.41
CA PHE A 111 -6.76 14.80 8.05
C PHE A 111 -6.32 14.20 6.72
N ALA A 112 -6.43 12.89 6.55
CA ALA A 112 -6.12 12.21 5.30
C ALA A 112 -7.26 11.30 4.84
N ILE A 113 -7.49 11.30 3.53
CA ILE A 113 -8.30 10.31 2.82
C ILE A 113 -7.32 9.47 1.99
N VAL A 114 -7.21 8.19 2.34
CA VAL A 114 -6.37 7.23 1.63
C VAL A 114 -7.26 6.38 0.74
N GLY A 115 -6.97 6.42 -0.55
CA GLY A 115 -7.75 5.72 -1.57
C GLY A 115 -7.22 4.33 -1.82
N GLU A 116 -8.04 3.33 -1.49
CA GLU A 116 -7.79 1.90 -1.64
C GLU A 116 -9.06 1.18 -2.16
N PRO A 117 -8.97 -0.06 -2.68
CA PRO A 117 -10.12 -0.81 -3.18
C PRO A 117 -10.99 -1.36 -2.04
N THR A 118 -11.70 -0.51 -1.32
CA THR A 118 -12.53 -0.82 -0.16
C THR A 118 -14.00 -1.14 -0.50
N LEU A 119 -14.35 -1.36 -1.77
CA LEU A 119 -15.74 -1.50 -2.25
C LEU A 119 -16.63 -0.29 -1.91
N LEU A 120 -16.05 0.91 -1.81
CA LEU A 120 -16.66 2.18 -1.40
C LEU A 120 -17.05 2.25 0.08
N ASP A 121 -16.62 1.31 0.90
CA ASP A 121 -16.77 1.38 2.34
C ASP A 121 -15.66 2.25 2.96
N ILE A 122 -15.98 2.86 4.10
CA ILE A 122 -15.02 3.69 4.84
C ILE A 122 -14.36 2.82 5.92
N ALA A 123 -13.06 2.56 5.77
CA ALA A 123 -12.25 1.96 6.81
C ALA A 123 -11.68 3.07 7.71
N ILE A 124 -11.91 2.97 9.01
CA ILE A 124 -11.40 3.93 10.02
C ILE A 124 -10.30 3.34 10.90
N ALA A 125 -10.08 2.03 10.79
CA ALA A 125 -9.02 1.30 11.47
C ALA A 125 -8.72 0.01 10.69
N GLU A 126 -7.49 -0.44 10.76
CA GLU A 126 -7.01 -1.67 10.14
C GLU A 126 -6.31 -2.57 11.16
N LYS A 127 -6.28 -3.85 10.86
CA LYS A 127 -5.42 -4.79 11.60
C LYS A 127 -3.98 -4.54 11.20
N GLY A 128 -3.08 -4.55 12.19
CA GLY A 128 -1.64 -4.52 11.92
C GLY A 128 -1.20 -5.76 11.12
N LEU A 129 -0.21 -5.57 10.25
CA LEU A 129 0.48 -6.64 9.54
C LEU A 129 1.86 -6.84 10.16
N MET A 130 2.21 -8.10 10.44
CA MET A 130 3.56 -8.50 10.85
C MET A 130 4.03 -9.63 9.96
N VAL A 131 5.16 -9.45 9.31
CA VAL A 131 5.81 -10.48 8.49
C VAL A 131 7.00 -11.03 9.28
N LEU A 132 7.07 -12.34 9.38
CA LEU A 132 8.16 -13.05 10.04
C LEU A 132 8.88 -13.94 9.02
N ASP A 133 10.12 -13.59 8.69
CA ASP A 133 11.00 -14.44 7.90
C ASP A 133 11.71 -15.42 8.81
N CYS A 134 11.33 -16.69 8.72
CA CYS A 134 11.88 -17.76 9.56
C CYS A 134 12.83 -18.66 8.77
N LYS A 135 13.89 -19.11 9.43
CA LYS A 135 14.87 -20.03 8.85
C LYS A 135 15.16 -21.17 9.80
N SER A 136 14.81 -22.38 9.39
CA SER A 136 15.16 -23.60 10.13
C SER A 136 16.58 -24.05 9.79
N ILE A 137 17.36 -24.37 10.81
CA ILE A 137 18.78 -24.75 10.68
C ILE A 137 18.93 -26.23 10.99
N GLY A 138 19.51 -26.97 10.06
CA GLY A 138 19.84 -28.36 10.22
C GLY A 138 21.36 -28.58 10.43
N LYS A 139 21.69 -29.83 10.75
CA LYS A 139 23.07 -30.33 10.87
C LYS A 139 23.26 -31.49 9.90
N SER A 140 24.19 -31.36 8.96
CA SER A 140 24.55 -32.44 8.04
C SER A 140 25.22 -33.60 8.79
N ALA A 141 24.84 -34.84 8.43
CA ALA A 141 25.48 -36.05 8.91
C ALA A 141 25.35 -37.18 7.87
N HIS A 142 26.06 -38.26 8.08
CA HIS A 142 25.97 -39.46 7.24
C HIS A 142 24.57 -40.08 7.38
N ALA A 143 23.93 -40.42 6.24
CA ALA A 143 22.54 -40.91 6.23
C ALA A 143 22.29 -42.16 7.07
N ALA A 144 23.32 -43.04 7.28
CA ALA A 144 23.24 -44.24 8.11
C ALA A 144 23.54 -43.99 9.61
N ARG A 145 23.79 -42.73 10.02
CA ARG A 145 24.10 -42.36 11.41
C ARG A 145 23.10 -41.30 11.85
N ASN A 146 22.37 -41.58 12.92
CA ASN A 146 21.39 -40.63 13.49
C ASN A 146 22.08 -39.48 14.26
N GLU A 147 23.05 -38.81 13.63
CA GLU A 147 23.85 -37.74 14.24
C GLU A 147 23.49 -36.33 13.68
N GLY A 148 22.64 -36.32 12.66
CA GLY A 148 22.21 -35.11 12.00
C GLY A 148 20.94 -34.51 12.59
N VAL A 149 20.65 -33.24 12.15
CA VAL A 149 19.38 -32.56 12.40
C VAL A 149 18.76 -32.24 11.05
N ASN A 150 17.59 -32.78 10.77
CA ASN A 150 16.90 -32.50 9.52
C ASN A 150 16.12 -31.20 9.65
N ALA A 151 16.57 -30.18 8.94
CA ALA A 151 15.93 -28.84 8.94
C ALA A 151 14.45 -28.86 8.53
N ILE A 152 14.01 -29.84 7.72
CA ILE A 152 12.60 -29.98 7.35
C ILE A 152 11.74 -30.37 8.56
N TYR A 153 12.22 -31.28 9.41
CA TYR A 153 11.48 -31.67 10.61
C TYR A 153 11.43 -30.53 11.63
N GLU A 154 12.52 -29.78 11.78
CA GLU A 154 12.52 -28.58 12.61
C GLU A 154 11.51 -27.53 12.06
N ALA A 155 11.50 -27.31 10.74
CA ALA A 155 10.52 -26.41 10.11
C ALA A 155 9.07 -26.86 10.34
N ILE A 156 8.78 -28.16 10.31
CA ILE A 156 7.45 -28.72 10.59
C ILE A 156 7.04 -28.42 12.04
N ASN A 157 7.95 -28.54 12.98
CA ASN A 157 7.69 -28.23 14.39
C ASN A 157 7.35 -26.74 14.56
N ASP A 158 8.12 -25.85 13.92
CA ASP A 158 7.88 -24.41 13.95
C ASP A 158 6.53 -24.05 13.30
N ILE A 159 6.21 -24.62 12.13
CA ILE A 159 4.92 -24.43 11.44
C ILE A 159 3.75 -24.87 12.33
N ASN A 160 3.86 -26.01 12.98
CA ASN A 160 2.83 -26.53 13.91
C ASN A 160 2.65 -25.56 15.09
N TRP A 161 3.75 -25.04 15.63
CA TRP A 161 3.70 -24.06 16.71
C TRP A 161 2.96 -22.80 16.26
N PHE A 162 3.33 -22.18 15.11
CA PHE A 162 2.65 -21.01 14.58
C PHE A 162 1.17 -21.26 14.28
N SER A 163 0.83 -22.42 13.71
CA SER A 163 -0.55 -22.74 13.36
C SER A 163 -1.45 -22.95 14.60
N SER A 164 -0.86 -23.31 15.74
CA SER A 164 -1.57 -23.49 17.01
C SER A 164 -1.51 -22.30 17.94
N TYR A 165 -0.74 -21.26 17.59
CA TYR A 165 -0.59 -20.07 18.43
C TYR A 165 -1.88 -19.27 18.52
N VAL A 166 -2.28 -18.98 19.73
CA VAL A 166 -3.46 -18.16 20.02
C VAL A 166 -3.01 -16.81 20.56
N PHE A 167 -3.35 -15.75 19.85
CA PHE A 167 -3.05 -14.40 20.33
C PHE A 167 -3.85 -14.05 21.60
N PRO A 168 -3.24 -13.35 22.56
CA PRO A 168 -3.97 -12.84 23.72
C PRO A 168 -5.16 -11.96 23.29
N LYS A 169 -6.29 -12.07 23.97
CA LYS A 169 -7.52 -11.33 23.64
C LYS A 169 -7.39 -9.79 23.76
N GLN A 170 -6.26 -9.30 24.23
CA GLN A 170 -5.98 -7.85 24.42
C GLN A 170 -5.03 -7.27 23.38
N SER A 171 -4.73 -8.01 22.32
CA SER A 171 -3.95 -7.48 21.17
C SER A 171 -4.89 -6.97 20.09
#